data_ad0e5d1275664bb62a3a7037df6b2bcc
#
_entry.id   ad0e5d1275664bb62a3a7037df6b2bcc
#
_cell.length_a   1.000
_cell.length_b   1.000
_cell.length_c   1.000
_cell.angle_alpha   90.00
_cell.angle_beta   90.00
_cell.angle_gamma   90.00
#
_symmetry.space_group_name_H-M   'P 1'
#
loop_
_entity.id
_entity.type
_entity.pdbx_description
1 polymer ?
#
loop_
_entity_poly.entity_id
_entity_poly.type
_entity_poly.pdbx_seq_one_letter_code
_entity_poly.pdbx_strand_id
1 'polypeptide(L)'
;MKKFLAFSIGLISFIILLQNNLLYAQPTLKDPNLQVESFVIGLASPTSMLFLDENNIIVLEKDGNVRLVSNGMLQGQPLASLDVDIKNERGLLGVERVGENIFLYATVKDGEVINRIYKYSLGPGAELANEEVFIDLPGTPATNHQGGKLAVSNDGYLYSVTGELQRNGKDQNIVNGPDPDFSGAILKTNPSDGSPAPNNPLRGDNPEDPINWYLAYGIRNSFGLGVDPVTGTLWDTENGEKSHDEINSVSPGFNSGWKLVMGPISDSGVAENDLVIFPNSNYKDPILSFIDSFGITDIEFLNSDKLGAEYFNNALVGDLAYGNLYRFELNEDRTDFNLDAPGLNDRVVDNDEELDSILFGQGFAGITDIKTGPDGLLYVLSFDDGTIYQIS
;
A
#
# COMPACT_ATOMS: atom_id res chain seq x y z
N MET A 1 -44.72 -47.60 52.08
CA MET A 1 -43.80 -46.42 52.02
C MET A 1 -42.82 -46.65 50.88
N LYS A 2 -43.05 -46.10 49.71
CA LYS A 2 -42.14 -46.15 48.57
C LYS A 2 -41.50 -44.79 48.37
N LYS A 3 -40.17 -44.72 48.50
CA LYS A 3 -39.39 -43.50 48.22
C LYS A 3 -39.19 -43.42 46.72
N PHE A 4 -39.64 -42.32 46.12
CA PHE A 4 -39.30 -41.94 44.76
C PHE A 4 -37.95 -41.16 44.77
N LEU A 5 -36.98 -41.65 44.02
CA LEU A 5 -35.74 -40.93 43.73
C LEU A 5 -35.99 -40.17 42.43
N ALA A 6 -35.89 -38.82 42.49
CA ALA A 6 -35.93 -37.99 41.29
C ALA A 6 -34.51 -37.85 40.73
N PHE A 7 -34.30 -38.32 39.51
CA PHE A 7 -33.11 -38.06 38.73
C PHE A 7 -33.30 -36.75 37.95
N SER A 8 -32.55 -35.72 38.26
CA SER A 8 -32.48 -34.51 37.46
C SER A 8 -31.46 -34.69 36.35
N ILE A 9 -31.91 -34.77 35.10
CA ILE A 9 -31.07 -34.75 33.92
C ILE A 9 -30.78 -33.30 33.62
N GLY A 10 -29.52 -32.88 33.84
CA GLY A 10 -29.03 -31.56 33.42
C GLY A 10 -28.84 -31.55 31.89
N LEU A 11 -29.64 -30.75 31.21
CA LEU A 11 -29.50 -30.51 29.79
C LEU A 11 -28.36 -29.52 29.60
N ILE A 12 -27.19 -29.97 29.16
CA ILE A 12 -26.08 -29.11 28.73
C ILE A 12 -26.42 -28.68 27.30
N SER A 13 -26.92 -27.43 27.20
CA SER A 13 -27.11 -26.79 25.89
C SER A 13 -25.74 -26.39 25.34
N PHE A 14 -25.26 -27.15 24.37
CA PHE A 14 -24.12 -26.76 23.54
C PHE A 14 -24.61 -25.66 22.58
N ILE A 15 -24.32 -24.40 22.90
CA ILE A 15 -24.53 -23.28 21.97
C ILE A 15 -23.39 -23.38 20.95
N ILE A 16 -23.65 -23.98 19.80
CA ILE A 16 -22.79 -23.86 18.63
C ILE A 16 -23.03 -22.45 18.09
N LEU A 17 -22.08 -21.55 18.36
CA LEU A 17 -21.95 -20.28 17.66
C LEU A 17 -21.59 -20.65 16.20
N LEU A 18 -22.60 -20.68 15.34
CA LEU A 18 -22.40 -20.63 13.90
C LEU A 18 -21.89 -19.21 13.60
N GLN A 19 -20.59 -19.02 13.58
CA GLN A 19 -20.00 -17.89 12.87
C GLN A 19 -20.35 -18.11 11.40
N ASN A 20 -21.10 -17.18 10.83
CA ASN A 20 -21.27 -17.08 9.38
C ASN A 20 -19.91 -16.67 8.79
N ASN A 21 -19.00 -17.60 8.65
CA ASN A 21 -17.88 -17.44 7.76
C ASN A 21 -18.46 -17.43 6.35
N LEU A 22 -18.50 -16.29 5.71
CA LEU A 22 -18.53 -16.23 4.26
C LEU A 22 -17.34 -17.09 3.81
N LEU A 23 -17.61 -18.26 3.23
CA LEU A 23 -16.57 -19.09 2.65
C LEU A 23 -16.12 -18.39 1.36
N TYR A 24 -15.09 -17.57 1.46
CA TYR A 24 -14.37 -17.13 0.27
C TYR A 24 -13.76 -18.37 -0.40
N ALA A 25 -13.81 -18.42 -1.72
CA ALA A 25 -13.12 -19.46 -2.45
C ALA A 25 -11.60 -19.31 -2.21
N GLN A 26 -10.89 -20.42 -2.12
CA GLN A 26 -9.42 -20.39 -2.05
C GLN A 26 -8.87 -19.68 -3.29
N PRO A 27 -7.89 -18.76 -3.14
CA PRO A 27 -7.20 -18.17 -4.27
C PRO A 27 -6.59 -19.24 -5.17
N THR A 28 -6.42 -18.90 -6.43
CA THR A 28 -5.81 -19.78 -7.43
C THR A 28 -4.69 -19.06 -8.16
N LEU A 29 -3.64 -19.79 -8.52
CA LEU A 29 -2.50 -19.29 -9.27
C LEU A 29 -2.54 -19.79 -10.71
N LYS A 30 -1.99 -19.02 -11.65
CA LYS A 30 -1.89 -19.43 -13.05
C LYS A 30 -0.85 -20.54 -13.25
N ASP A 31 0.24 -20.51 -12.49
CA ASP A 31 1.25 -21.58 -12.51
C ASP A 31 0.81 -22.75 -11.63
N PRO A 32 0.56 -23.95 -12.22
CA PRO A 32 0.15 -25.14 -11.45
C PRO A 32 1.27 -25.74 -10.57
N ASN A 33 2.51 -25.29 -10.71
CA ASN A 33 3.63 -25.71 -9.88
C ASN A 33 3.71 -24.93 -8.56
N LEU A 34 3.07 -23.78 -8.48
CA LEU A 34 2.99 -22.97 -7.26
C LEU A 34 1.76 -23.35 -6.45
N GLN A 35 1.85 -23.15 -5.14
CA GLN A 35 0.78 -23.39 -4.19
C GLN A 35 0.45 -22.11 -3.43
N VAL A 36 -0.82 -21.92 -3.07
CA VAL A 36 -1.27 -20.85 -2.20
C VAL A 36 -1.99 -21.46 -0.99
N GLU A 37 -1.58 -21.04 0.20
CA GLU A 37 -2.13 -21.54 1.47
C GLU A 37 -2.49 -20.36 2.38
N SER A 38 -3.55 -20.53 3.21
CA SER A 38 -3.84 -19.59 4.29
C SER A 38 -2.78 -19.74 5.39
N PHE A 39 -1.94 -18.73 5.57
CA PHE A 39 -0.88 -18.71 6.58
C PHE A 39 -1.39 -18.21 7.94
N VAL A 40 -2.16 -17.10 7.94
CA VAL A 40 -2.82 -16.55 9.14
C VAL A 40 -4.24 -16.15 8.78
N ILE A 41 -5.18 -16.39 9.68
CA ILE A 41 -6.59 -16.02 9.53
C ILE A 41 -7.08 -15.23 10.74
N GLY A 42 -8.19 -14.49 10.58
CA GLY A 42 -8.90 -13.84 11.68
C GLY A 42 -8.45 -12.41 11.97
N LEU A 43 -7.79 -11.77 11.02
CA LEU A 43 -7.52 -10.33 11.02
C LEU A 43 -8.81 -9.54 10.67
N ALA A 44 -8.90 -8.29 11.12
CA ALA A 44 -10.06 -7.43 10.88
C ALA A 44 -9.70 -6.30 9.90
N SER A 45 -10.10 -6.42 8.62
CA SER A 45 -9.81 -5.43 7.58
C SER A 45 -8.34 -4.98 7.59
N PRO A 46 -7.39 -5.89 7.41
CA PRO A 46 -5.97 -5.57 7.50
C PRO A 46 -5.52 -4.70 6.33
N THR A 47 -4.64 -3.74 6.59
CA THR A 47 -4.22 -2.71 5.64
C THR A 47 -2.77 -2.81 5.21
N SER A 48 -1.88 -3.22 6.11
CA SER A 48 -0.45 -3.33 5.82
C SER A 48 0.22 -4.34 6.74
N MET A 49 1.32 -4.95 6.29
CA MET A 49 2.11 -5.89 7.09
C MET A 49 3.61 -5.62 6.96
N LEU A 50 4.35 -5.97 8.02
CA LEU A 50 5.80 -5.79 8.09
C LEU A 50 6.44 -7.00 8.80
N PHE A 51 7.35 -7.68 8.13
CA PHE A 51 8.18 -8.71 8.75
C PHE A 51 9.23 -8.06 9.67
N LEU A 52 9.20 -8.40 10.95
CA LEU A 52 10.25 -8.02 11.89
C LEU A 52 11.44 -8.96 11.81
N ASP A 53 11.17 -10.24 11.65
CA ASP A 53 12.09 -11.35 11.47
C ASP A 53 11.35 -12.57 10.88
N GLU A 54 12.01 -13.74 10.82
CA GLU A 54 11.44 -14.99 10.28
C GLU A 54 10.17 -15.47 11.02
N ASN A 55 9.96 -15.05 12.26
CA ASN A 55 8.89 -15.55 13.11
C ASN A 55 7.82 -14.50 13.44
N ASN A 56 8.11 -13.22 13.25
CA ASN A 56 7.27 -12.14 13.74
C ASN A 56 6.88 -11.17 12.62
N ILE A 57 5.56 -10.93 12.49
CA ILE A 57 4.99 -10.00 11.54
C ILE A 57 4.11 -9.01 12.32
N ILE A 58 4.31 -7.72 12.11
CA ILE A 58 3.32 -6.69 12.48
C ILE A 58 2.29 -6.62 11.36
N VAL A 59 1.01 -6.60 11.73
CA VAL A 59 -0.11 -6.39 10.81
C VAL A 59 -0.97 -5.26 11.34
N LEU A 60 -1.29 -4.31 10.49
CA LEU A 60 -2.19 -3.22 10.82
C LEU A 60 -3.64 -3.60 10.49
N GLU A 61 -4.55 -3.36 11.43
CA GLU A 61 -5.98 -3.39 11.18
C GLU A 61 -6.51 -1.96 11.02
N LYS A 62 -7.36 -1.75 10.04
CA LYS A 62 -7.88 -0.42 9.66
C LYS A 62 -8.48 0.38 10.83
N ASP A 63 -9.01 -0.32 11.83
CA ASP A 63 -9.64 0.26 13.03
C ASP A 63 -8.65 0.77 14.08
N GLY A 64 -7.34 0.69 13.82
CA GLY A 64 -6.28 1.24 14.67
C GLY A 64 -5.48 0.21 15.45
N ASN A 65 -5.79 -1.08 15.36
CA ASN A 65 -5.04 -2.11 16.03
C ASN A 65 -3.74 -2.46 15.31
N VAL A 66 -2.65 -2.53 16.03
CA VAL A 66 -1.37 -3.07 15.58
C VAL A 66 -1.25 -4.49 16.10
N ARG A 67 -1.41 -5.48 15.22
CA ARG A 67 -1.42 -6.89 15.59
C ARG A 67 -0.03 -7.51 15.43
N LEU A 68 0.23 -8.53 16.24
CA LEU A 68 1.41 -9.38 16.11
C LEU A 68 0.99 -10.78 15.65
N VAL A 69 1.62 -11.24 14.60
CA VAL A 69 1.67 -12.66 14.26
C VAL A 69 3.03 -13.19 14.70
N SER A 70 3.04 -14.24 15.53
CA SER A 70 4.28 -14.84 16.01
C SER A 70 4.25 -16.34 15.76
N ASN A 71 5.26 -16.88 15.07
CA ASN A 71 5.34 -18.28 14.64
C ASN A 71 4.07 -18.75 13.91
N GLY A 72 3.56 -17.94 12.98
CA GLY A 72 2.35 -18.22 12.19
C GLY A 72 1.05 -18.12 12.98
N MET A 73 1.05 -17.61 14.21
CA MET A 73 -0.14 -17.48 15.05
C MET A 73 -0.44 -16.03 15.39
N LEU A 74 -1.67 -15.59 15.07
CA LEU A 74 -2.18 -14.29 15.48
C LEU A 74 -2.27 -14.21 17.00
N GLN A 75 -1.60 -13.22 17.61
CA GLN A 75 -1.62 -13.02 19.05
C GLN A 75 -2.93 -12.37 19.51
N GLY A 76 -3.40 -12.78 20.70
CA GLY A 76 -4.73 -12.39 21.20
C GLY A 76 -4.88 -10.91 21.54
N GLN A 77 -3.79 -10.23 21.92
CA GLN A 77 -3.79 -8.81 22.25
C GLN A 77 -3.00 -8.02 21.19
N PRO A 78 -3.47 -6.82 20.81
CA PRO A 78 -2.68 -5.94 19.96
C PRO A 78 -1.43 -5.42 20.68
N LEU A 79 -0.37 -5.12 19.92
CA LEU A 79 0.83 -4.45 20.43
C LEU A 79 0.54 -3.00 20.83
N ALA A 80 -0.31 -2.34 20.04
CA ALA A 80 -0.81 -0.98 20.27
C ALA A 80 -2.23 -0.84 19.66
N SER A 81 -2.98 0.15 20.13
CA SER A 81 -4.26 0.54 19.55
C SER A 81 -4.32 2.06 19.49
N LEU A 82 -4.45 2.61 18.28
CA LEU A 82 -4.57 4.03 18.03
C LEU A 82 -6.04 4.42 17.88
N ASP A 83 -6.42 5.61 18.37
CA ASP A 83 -7.75 6.19 18.14
C ASP A 83 -7.79 6.84 16.76
N VAL A 84 -8.33 6.15 15.77
CA VAL A 84 -8.33 6.55 14.36
C VAL A 84 -9.72 6.91 13.85
N ASP A 85 -9.78 7.81 12.87
CA ASP A 85 -10.99 8.01 12.05
C ASP A 85 -11.02 6.95 10.95
N ILE A 86 -12.05 6.11 10.92
CA ILE A 86 -12.17 4.97 9.98
C ILE A 86 -13.12 5.24 8.80
N LYS A 87 -13.52 6.49 8.61
CA LYS A 87 -14.50 6.83 7.58
C LYS A 87 -13.90 6.65 6.17
N ASN A 88 -14.57 5.83 5.35
CA ASN A 88 -14.15 5.48 3.98
C ASN A 88 -12.72 4.92 3.95
N GLU A 89 -11.74 5.61 3.32
CA GLU A 89 -10.36 5.16 3.22
C GLU A 89 -9.49 5.51 4.44
N ARG A 90 -10.00 6.31 5.36
CA ARG A 90 -9.30 6.67 6.60
C ARG A 90 -9.10 5.47 7.52
N GLY A 91 -8.08 5.50 8.35
CA GLY A 91 -7.76 4.45 9.30
C GLY A 91 -6.29 4.41 9.67
N LEU A 92 -5.85 3.26 10.18
CA LEU A 92 -4.43 2.91 10.31
C LEU A 92 -4.02 2.22 9.00
N LEU A 93 -3.11 2.83 8.23
CA LEU A 93 -2.95 2.52 6.80
C LEU A 93 -1.59 1.93 6.42
N GLY A 94 -0.50 2.46 6.94
CA GLY A 94 0.84 2.05 6.53
C GLY A 94 1.79 1.79 7.69
N VAL A 95 2.68 0.83 7.51
CA VAL A 95 3.75 0.50 8.45
C VAL A 95 5.07 0.35 7.71
N GLU A 96 6.15 0.87 8.31
CA GLU A 96 7.51 0.67 7.79
C GLU A 96 8.53 0.73 8.93
N ARG A 97 9.71 0.16 8.69
CA ARG A 97 10.80 0.08 9.67
C ARG A 97 12.09 0.72 9.17
N VAL A 98 12.67 1.59 10.00
CA VAL A 98 14.03 2.10 9.79
C VAL A 98 14.88 1.82 11.03
N GLY A 99 15.78 0.87 10.91
CA GLY A 99 16.58 0.41 12.06
C GLY A 99 15.71 -0.18 13.16
N GLU A 100 15.72 0.43 14.34
CA GLU A 100 14.88 0.04 15.49
C GLU A 100 13.61 0.90 15.63
N ASN A 101 13.30 1.73 14.65
CA ASN A 101 12.09 2.54 14.67
C ASN A 101 11.03 1.97 13.73
N ILE A 102 9.79 1.94 14.23
CA ILE A 102 8.59 1.59 13.47
C ILE A 102 7.81 2.87 13.21
N PHE A 103 7.43 3.08 11.97
CA PHE A 103 6.61 4.21 11.54
C PHE A 103 5.22 3.71 11.19
N LEU A 104 4.18 4.40 11.69
CA LEU A 104 2.78 4.07 11.46
C LEU A 104 2.06 5.28 10.88
N TYR A 105 1.45 5.14 9.72
CA TYR A 105 0.61 6.17 9.11
C TYR A 105 -0.86 5.95 9.50
N ALA A 106 -1.49 6.95 10.12
CA ALA A 106 -2.87 6.87 10.58
C ALA A 106 -3.65 8.17 10.33
N THR A 107 -4.95 8.06 10.06
CA THR A 107 -5.86 9.22 10.09
C THR A 107 -6.45 9.36 11.49
N VAL A 108 -6.21 10.50 12.14
CA VAL A 108 -6.60 10.74 13.54
C VAL A 108 -7.40 12.03 13.70
N LYS A 109 -8.05 12.20 14.86
CA LYS A 109 -8.70 13.45 15.27
C LYS A 109 -7.86 14.11 16.37
N ASP A 110 -7.25 15.24 16.02
CA ASP A 110 -6.54 16.09 16.97
C ASP A 110 -7.00 17.55 16.79
N GLY A 111 -8.18 17.83 17.34
CA GLY A 111 -8.93 19.07 17.04
C GLY A 111 -9.61 19.02 15.67
N GLU A 112 -8.87 18.78 14.61
CA GLU A 112 -9.35 18.48 13.26
C GLU A 112 -8.94 17.06 12.83
N VAL A 113 -9.40 16.61 11.67
CA VAL A 113 -8.99 15.32 11.12
C VAL A 113 -7.73 15.53 10.27
N ILE A 114 -6.67 14.84 10.66
CA ILE A 114 -5.36 14.89 10.02
C ILE A 114 -4.85 13.47 9.75
N ASN A 115 -3.95 13.35 8.79
CA ASN A 115 -3.10 12.20 8.66
C ASN A 115 -1.83 12.44 9.47
N ARG A 116 -1.39 11.43 10.21
CA ARG A 116 -0.24 11.51 11.10
C ARG A 116 0.65 10.30 10.93
N ILE A 117 1.94 10.54 10.83
CA ILE A 117 2.91 9.47 10.98
C ILE A 117 3.41 9.49 12.42
N TYR A 118 3.26 8.35 13.09
CA TYR A 118 3.84 8.08 14.40
C TYR A 118 5.15 7.35 14.25
N LYS A 119 6.04 7.54 15.20
CA LYS A 119 7.30 6.81 15.34
C LYS A 119 7.34 6.12 16.69
N TYR A 120 7.65 4.84 16.69
CA TYR A 120 7.82 4.00 17.87
C TYR A 120 9.22 3.41 17.88
N SER A 121 9.77 3.16 19.08
CA SER A 121 10.96 2.33 19.24
C SER A 121 10.54 0.86 19.33
N LEU A 122 11.18 -0.01 18.55
CA LEU A 122 10.99 -1.46 18.60
C LEU A 122 11.86 -2.05 19.71
N GLY A 123 11.21 -2.55 20.75
CA GLY A 123 11.85 -3.26 21.86
C GLY A 123 11.90 -4.78 21.69
N PRO A 124 12.49 -5.49 22.66
CA PRO A 124 12.52 -6.95 22.66
C PRO A 124 11.11 -7.56 22.64
N GLY A 125 10.92 -8.65 21.89
CA GLY A 125 9.63 -9.32 21.80
C GLY A 125 8.58 -8.54 21.00
N ALA A 126 9.01 -7.68 20.08
CA ALA A 126 8.17 -6.81 19.25
C ALA A 126 7.40 -5.72 20.04
N GLU A 127 7.86 -5.35 21.23
CA GLU A 127 7.26 -4.26 21.99
C GLU A 127 7.38 -2.93 21.24
N LEU A 128 6.27 -2.18 21.13
CA LEU A 128 6.26 -0.81 20.61
C LEU A 128 6.28 0.16 21.79
N ALA A 129 7.33 0.94 21.91
CA ALA A 129 7.57 1.89 22.99
C ALA A 129 7.90 3.30 22.47
N ASN A 130 7.87 4.30 23.38
CA ASN A 130 8.27 5.67 23.08
C ASN A 130 7.54 6.26 21.87
N GLU A 131 6.20 6.25 21.91
CA GLU A 131 5.37 6.90 20.87
C GLU A 131 5.74 8.37 20.70
N GLU A 132 6.03 8.76 19.47
CA GLU A 132 6.31 10.15 19.09
C GLU A 132 5.45 10.53 17.87
N VAL A 133 4.96 11.76 17.82
CA VAL A 133 4.44 12.35 16.60
C VAL A 133 5.63 12.67 15.68
N PHE A 134 5.69 12.01 14.52
CA PHE A 134 6.80 12.19 13.60
C PHE A 134 6.53 13.32 12.61
N ILE A 135 5.34 13.33 11.97
CA ILE A 135 4.90 14.40 11.06
C ILE A 135 3.38 14.41 10.96
N ASP A 136 2.79 15.61 10.95
CA ASP A 136 1.38 15.84 10.67
C ASP A 136 1.18 16.26 9.23
N LEU A 137 0.21 15.64 8.56
CA LEU A 137 -0.13 15.80 7.17
C LEU A 137 -1.63 16.14 7.04
N PRO A 138 -2.09 16.75 5.95
CA PRO A 138 -3.51 17.02 5.79
C PRO A 138 -4.32 15.72 5.73
N GLY A 139 -5.52 15.72 6.32
CA GLY A 139 -6.50 14.61 6.31
C GLY A 139 -7.89 15.03 5.82
N THR A 140 -8.02 16.30 5.39
CA THR A 140 -9.27 16.92 4.93
C THR A 140 -9.05 17.70 3.64
N PRO A 141 -10.14 18.05 2.87
CA PRO A 141 -11.56 17.88 3.20
C PRO A 141 -12.14 16.48 2.93
N ALA A 142 -11.56 15.69 2.04
CA ALA A 142 -12.11 14.39 1.65
C ALA A 142 -11.94 13.30 2.72
N THR A 143 -12.76 12.27 2.63
CA THR A 143 -12.61 11.03 3.41
C THR A 143 -11.98 9.90 2.59
N ASN A 144 -11.80 10.13 1.30
CA ASN A 144 -11.11 9.27 0.35
C ASN A 144 -9.80 9.96 -0.08
N HIS A 145 -8.98 9.24 -0.81
CA HIS A 145 -7.68 9.69 -1.32
C HIS A 145 -6.73 10.08 -0.19
N GLN A 146 -6.61 9.19 0.79
CA GLN A 146 -5.74 9.41 1.95
C GLN A 146 -4.28 9.02 1.68
N GLY A 147 -4.03 8.16 0.67
CA GLY A 147 -2.73 7.53 0.48
C GLY A 147 -2.40 6.61 1.67
N GLY A 148 -1.28 6.84 2.32
CA GLY A 148 -0.94 6.19 3.60
C GLY A 148 0.17 5.15 3.52
N LYS A 149 0.58 4.71 2.34
CA LYS A 149 1.69 3.77 2.21
C LYS A 149 3.01 4.41 2.60
N LEU A 150 3.85 3.61 3.26
CA LEU A 150 5.22 3.95 3.64
C LEU A 150 6.19 3.01 2.93
N ALA A 151 7.38 3.51 2.61
CA ALA A 151 8.48 2.71 2.07
C ALA A 151 9.84 3.24 2.53
N VAL A 152 10.86 2.39 2.51
CA VAL A 152 12.24 2.77 2.79
C VAL A 152 13.13 2.30 1.65
N SER A 153 13.88 3.22 1.06
CA SER A 153 14.86 2.87 0.03
C SER A 153 16.26 2.65 0.63
N ASN A 154 17.15 2.11 -0.19
CA ASN A 154 18.56 1.86 0.16
C ASN A 154 19.32 3.12 0.58
N ASP A 155 18.80 4.31 0.31
CA ASP A 155 19.36 5.59 0.76
C ASP A 155 19.05 5.91 2.23
N GLY A 156 18.21 5.08 2.88
CA GLY A 156 17.89 5.17 4.31
C GLY A 156 16.85 6.24 4.67
N TYR A 157 16.21 6.88 3.69
CA TYR A 157 15.12 7.83 3.93
C TYR A 157 13.77 7.13 3.97
N LEU A 158 12.84 7.72 4.73
CA LEU A 158 11.43 7.29 4.75
C LEU A 158 10.65 8.00 3.65
N TYR A 159 9.94 7.24 2.84
CA TYR A 159 9.01 7.73 1.85
C TYR A 159 7.59 7.52 2.36
N SER A 160 6.72 8.50 2.12
CA SER A 160 5.31 8.42 2.45
C SER A 160 4.48 9.07 1.35
N VAL A 161 3.29 8.56 1.08
CA VAL A 161 2.37 9.15 0.12
C VAL A 161 1.13 9.68 0.81
N THR A 162 0.74 10.90 0.45
CA THR A 162 -0.56 11.49 0.79
C THR A 162 -1.33 11.73 -0.51
N GLY A 163 -2.58 11.27 -0.59
CA GLY A 163 -3.43 11.53 -1.74
C GLY A 163 -3.90 12.98 -1.83
N GLU A 164 -4.59 13.33 -2.91
CA GLU A 164 -4.97 14.72 -3.23
C GLU A 164 -6.10 15.29 -2.35
N LEU A 165 -6.84 14.45 -1.61
CA LEU A 165 -7.87 14.84 -0.63
C LEU A 165 -9.01 15.71 -1.21
N GLN A 166 -9.26 15.66 -2.52
CA GLN A 166 -10.17 16.53 -3.29
C GLN A 166 -9.76 18.01 -3.25
N ARG A 167 -8.48 18.30 -3.11
CA ARG A 167 -7.91 19.65 -3.21
C ARG A 167 -7.65 20.05 -4.65
N ASN A 168 -7.33 21.31 -4.87
CA ASN A 168 -7.08 21.89 -6.19
C ASN A 168 -5.89 22.86 -6.10
N GLY A 169 -4.75 22.37 -5.66
CA GLY A 169 -3.51 23.12 -5.54
C GLY A 169 -2.66 23.04 -6.81
N LYS A 170 -1.53 23.72 -6.77
CA LYS A 170 -0.50 23.63 -7.81
C LYS A 170 0.11 22.22 -7.88
N ASP A 171 0.15 21.54 -6.77
CA ASP A 171 0.55 20.14 -6.63
C ASP A 171 -0.48 19.13 -7.21
N GLN A 172 -1.70 19.60 -7.54
CA GLN A 172 -2.68 18.89 -8.37
C GLN A 172 -2.77 19.47 -9.79
N ASN A 173 -1.71 20.09 -10.28
CA ASN A 173 -1.62 20.69 -11.62
C ASN A 173 -2.62 21.81 -11.90
N ILE A 174 -3.14 22.51 -10.88
CA ILE A 174 -4.02 23.66 -11.05
C ILE A 174 -3.19 24.96 -11.00
N VAL A 175 -2.91 25.55 -12.15
CA VAL A 175 -1.97 26.68 -12.32
C VAL A 175 -2.26 27.87 -11.37
N ASN A 176 -3.54 28.17 -11.15
CA ASN A 176 -3.98 29.25 -10.26
C ASN A 176 -4.41 28.74 -8.86
N GLY A 177 -4.10 27.50 -8.54
CA GLY A 177 -4.38 26.89 -7.24
C GLY A 177 -3.47 27.43 -6.13
N PRO A 178 -3.79 27.14 -4.86
CA PRO A 178 -2.91 27.41 -3.75
C PRO A 178 -1.55 26.69 -3.90
N ASP A 179 -0.58 27.16 -3.12
CA ASP A 179 0.74 26.53 -3.05
C ASP A 179 0.67 25.14 -2.41
N PRO A 180 1.68 24.28 -2.60
CA PRO A 180 1.75 22.93 -2.06
C PRO A 180 1.53 22.87 -0.55
N ASP A 181 0.80 21.82 -0.10
CA ASP A 181 0.38 21.65 1.30
C ASP A 181 0.48 20.20 1.81
N PHE A 182 1.36 19.39 1.23
CA PHE A 182 1.55 17.95 1.44
C PHE A 182 0.47 17.03 0.84
N SER A 183 -0.58 17.55 0.19
CA SER A 183 -1.54 16.71 -0.49
C SER A 183 -1.10 16.35 -1.92
N GLY A 184 -1.51 15.18 -2.42
CA GLY A 184 -1.16 14.73 -3.77
C GLY A 184 0.34 14.60 -4.02
N ALA A 185 1.08 14.09 -3.03
CA ALA A 185 2.54 14.05 -3.07
C ALA A 185 3.14 12.79 -2.46
N ILE A 186 4.31 12.42 -2.98
CA ILE A 186 5.21 11.47 -2.33
C ILE A 186 6.32 12.29 -1.65
N LEU A 187 6.43 12.11 -0.34
CA LEU A 187 7.38 12.82 0.50
C LEU A 187 8.61 11.95 0.75
N LYS A 188 9.77 12.59 0.89
CA LYS A 188 11.02 11.93 1.29
C LYS A 188 11.59 12.64 2.50
N THR A 189 11.62 11.97 3.64
CA THR A 189 11.92 12.51 4.96
C THR A 189 13.10 11.81 5.62
N ASN A 190 13.85 12.57 6.44
CA ASN A 190 14.86 12.02 7.34
C ASN A 190 14.16 11.26 8.48
N PRO A 191 14.37 9.94 8.64
CA PRO A 191 13.67 9.13 9.65
C PRO A 191 14.05 9.45 11.09
N SER A 192 15.11 10.27 11.31
CA SER A 192 15.50 10.65 12.67
C SER A 192 14.61 11.73 13.26
N ASP A 193 14.20 12.72 12.45
CA ASP A 193 13.59 13.96 12.91
C ASP A 193 12.42 14.49 12.03
N GLY A 194 12.06 13.82 10.95
CA GLY A 194 10.99 14.23 10.04
C GLY A 194 11.35 15.41 9.11
N SER A 195 12.57 15.90 9.16
CA SER A 195 13.02 16.95 8.27
C SER A 195 13.09 16.49 6.81
N PRO A 196 12.99 17.42 5.82
CA PRO A 196 13.09 17.04 4.42
C PRO A 196 14.48 16.50 4.10
N ALA A 197 14.56 15.47 3.26
CA ALA A 197 15.84 14.95 2.80
C ALA A 197 16.64 16.06 2.09
N PRO A 198 17.95 16.18 2.32
CA PRO A 198 18.75 17.29 1.78
C PRO A 198 18.84 17.29 0.25
N ASN A 199 18.60 16.16 -0.38
CA ASN A 199 18.63 15.96 -1.84
C ASN A 199 17.24 15.90 -2.48
N ASN A 200 16.19 16.37 -1.80
CA ASN A 200 14.87 16.49 -2.42
C ASN A 200 14.91 17.45 -3.61
N PRO A 201 14.31 17.08 -4.75
CA PRO A 201 14.48 17.79 -6.01
C PRO A 201 13.86 19.19 -6.02
N LEU A 202 12.76 19.39 -5.26
CA LEU A 202 11.95 20.59 -5.29
C LEU A 202 12.27 21.58 -4.16
N ARG A 203 13.38 21.38 -3.45
CA ARG A 203 13.77 22.27 -2.34
C ARG A 203 13.97 23.70 -2.80
N GLY A 204 13.29 24.62 -2.09
CA GLY A 204 13.44 26.06 -2.22
C GLY A 204 14.23 26.70 -1.06
N ASP A 205 14.32 28.03 -1.09
CA ASP A 205 15.06 28.81 -0.10
C ASP A 205 14.30 28.96 1.24
N ASN A 206 12.98 28.85 1.24
CA ASN A 206 12.18 28.93 2.46
C ASN A 206 12.14 27.55 3.15
N PRO A 207 12.78 27.37 4.33
CA PRO A 207 12.88 26.07 4.99
C PRO A 207 11.52 25.51 5.45
N GLU A 208 10.52 26.37 5.64
CA GLU A 208 9.18 25.99 6.11
C GLU A 208 8.21 25.63 4.97
N ASP A 209 8.67 25.74 3.71
CA ASP A 209 7.81 25.46 2.56
C ASP A 209 7.59 23.94 2.43
N PRO A 210 6.32 23.46 2.43
CA PRO A 210 6.00 22.04 2.28
C PRO A 210 6.63 21.36 1.07
N ILE A 211 6.87 22.08 -0.01
CA ILE A 211 7.51 21.55 -1.22
C ILE A 211 8.92 20.99 -0.97
N ASN A 212 9.58 21.41 0.11
CA ASN A 212 10.91 20.89 0.46
C ASN A 212 10.92 19.39 0.79
N TRP A 213 9.80 18.83 1.18
CA TRP A 213 9.65 17.40 1.47
C TRP A 213 9.33 16.57 0.23
N TYR A 214 8.94 17.20 -0.89
CA TYR A 214 8.44 16.49 -2.05
C TYR A 214 9.56 15.79 -2.83
N LEU A 215 9.37 14.49 -3.05
CA LEU A 215 10.05 13.73 -4.10
C LEU A 215 9.29 13.85 -5.41
N ALA A 216 7.96 13.73 -5.33
CA ALA A 216 7.03 13.71 -6.46
C ALA A 216 5.72 14.39 -6.09
N TYR A 217 4.91 14.77 -7.09
CA TYR A 217 3.60 15.40 -6.92
C TYR A 217 2.68 15.06 -8.10
N GLY A 218 1.48 15.63 -8.11
CA GLY A 218 0.47 15.31 -9.10
C GLY A 218 -0.16 13.94 -8.86
N ILE A 219 -0.11 13.45 -7.62
CA ILE A 219 -0.62 12.13 -7.22
C ILE A 219 -2.09 12.26 -6.82
N ARG A 220 -2.97 11.45 -7.40
CA ARG A 220 -4.37 11.40 -7.01
C ARG A 220 -4.57 10.59 -5.73
N ASN A 221 -4.29 9.30 -5.78
CA ASN A 221 -4.45 8.39 -4.65
C ASN A 221 -3.62 7.13 -4.85
N SER A 222 -2.50 7.05 -4.21
CA SER A 222 -1.58 5.91 -4.30
C SER A 222 -1.73 5.03 -3.06
N PHE A 223 -1.94 3.74 -3.27
CA PHE A 223 -1.99 2.73 -2.20
C PHE A 223 -0.78 1.83 -2.16
N GLY A 224 0.13 1.92 -3.13
CA GLY A 224 1.36 1.15 -3.18
C GLY A 224 2.60 2.02 -3.34
N LEU A 225 3.62 1.73 -2.55
CA LEU A 225 4.98 2.22 -2.73
C LEU A 225 5.92 1.03 -2.62
N GLY A 226 6.56 0.66 -3.71
CA GLY A 226 7.55 -0.39 -3.77
C GLY A 226 8.94 0.16 -4.13
N VAL A 227 9.97 -0.45 -3.60
CA VAL A 227 11.35 -0.11 -3.95
C VAL A 227 11.97 -1.29 -4.69
N ASP A 228 12.40 -1.06 -5.91
CA ASP A 228 13.16 -2.06 -6.66
C ASP A 228 14.46 -2.40 -5.90
N PRO A 229 14.64 -3.64 -5.44
CA PRO A 229 15.79 -4.01 -4.61
C PRO A 229 17.12 -3.95 -5.36
N VAL A 230 17.09 -3.92 -6.68
CA VAL A 230 18.29 -3.91 -7.53
C VAL A 230 18.77 -2.48 -7.81
N THR A 231 17.84 -1.59 -8.18
CA THR A 231 18.19 -0.21 -8.57
C THR A 231 17.96 0.81 -7.44
N GLY A 232 17.10 0.49 -6.46
CA GLY A 232 16.64 1.43 -5.45
C GLY A 232 15.60 2.42 -5.97
N THR A 233 15.10 2.24 -7.19
CA THR A 233 14.05 3.08 -7.77
C THR A 233 12.74 2.86 -7.03
N LEU A 234 12.07 3.96 -6.68
CA LEU A 234 10.73 3.93 -6.10
C LEU A 234 9.70 3.76 -7.22
N TRP A 235 8.71 2.95 -6.95
CA TRP A 235 7.54 2.75 -7.81
C TRP A 235 6.29 2.99 -6.99
N ASP A 236 5.22 3.46 -7.64
CA ASP A 236 3.91 3.58 -7.00
C ASP A 236 2.79 3.01 -7.87
N THR A 237 1.67 2.73 -7.21
CA THR A 237 0.41 2.36 -7.85
C THR A 237 -0.61 3.43 -7.52
N GLU A 238 -1.18 4.08 -8.53
CA GLU A 238 -2.08 5.21 -8.37
C GLU A 238 -3.47 4.89 -8.91
N ASN A 239 -4.51 5.24 -8.16
CA ASN A 239 -5.88 4.94 -8.55
C ASN A 239 -6.56 6.10 -9.31
N GLY A 240 -7.11 5.79 -10.48
CA GLY A 240 -7.88 6.71 -11.29
C GLY A 240 -9.26 7.06 -10.73
N GLU A 241 -9.88 8.10 -11.28
CA GLU A 241 -11.23 8.50 -10.84
C GLU A 241 -12.33 7.58 -11.40
N LYS A 242 -12.22 7.24 -12.66
CA LYS A 242 -13.17 6.41 -13.41
C LYS A 242 -12.46 5.47 -14.40
N SER A 243 -11.23 5.77 -14.65
CA SER A 243 -10.37 5.05 -15.59
C SER A 243 -8.92 5.31 -15.23
N HIS A 244 -8.05 4.46 -15.74
CA HIS A 244 -6.60 4.52 -15.64
C HIS A 244 -6.07 4.46 -14.20
N ASP A 245 -6.19 3.28 -13.59
CA ASP A 245 -5.26 2.98 -12.50
C ASP A 245 -3.85 2.85 -13.12
N GLU A 246 -2.82 3.36 -12.42
CA GLU A 246 -1.48 3.54 -13.00
C GLU A 246 -0.41 2.83 -12.19
N ILE A 247 0.58 2.27 -12.88
CA ILE A 247 1.85 1.86 -12.28
C ILE A 247 2.93 2.82 -12.78
N ASN A 248 3.59 3.50 -11.85
CA ASN A 248 4.56 4.55 -12.14
C ASN A 248 5.95 4.21 -11.62
N SER A 249 6.99 4.53 -12.40
CA SER A 249 8.37 4.60 -11.94
C SER A 249 8.68 6.02 -11.46
N VAL A 250 8.85 6.19 -10.15
CA VAL A 250 8.94 7.50 -9.48
C VAL A 250 10.38 7.99 -9.44
N SER A 251 10.73 8.90 -10.35
CA SER A 251 12.02 9.59 -10.31
C SER A 251 11.94 10.87 -9.47
N PRO A 252 13.07 11.39 -8.96
CA PRO A 252 13.07 12.69 -8.30
C PRO A 252 12.49 13.79 -9.19
N GLY A 253 11.50 14.53 -8.69
CA GLY A 253 10.77 15.56 -9.44
C GLY A 253 9.64 15.03 -10.33
N PHE A 254 9.25 13.77 -10.20
CA PHE A 254 8.15 13.18 -10.95
C PHE A 254 6.84 13.95 -10.71
N ASN A 255 6.12 14.25 -11.80
CA ASN A 255 4.75 14.75 -11.80
C ASN A 255 3.88 13.73 -12.49
N SER A 256 2.94 13.11 -11.79
CA SER A 256 2.00 12.13 -12.33
C SER A 256 0.91 12.73 -13.21
N GLY A 257 0.66 14.02 -13.07
CA GLY A 257 -0.28 14.75 -13.96
C GLY A 257 -1.65 15.03 -13.38
N TRP A 258 -2.05 14.38 -12.29
CA TRP A 258 -3.32 14.68 -11.64
C TRP A 258 -3.40 16.17 -11.25
N LYS A 259 -4.43 16.89 -11.56
CA LYS A 259 -5.82 16.52 -11.88
C LYS A 259 -6.11 16.54 -13.38
N LEU A 260 -5.17 16.96 -14.20
CA LEU A 260 -5.42 17.20 -15.64
C LEU A 260 -5.22 15.93 -16.46
N VAL A 261 -4.32 15.05 -16.03
CA VAL A 261 -3.98 13.81 -16.71
C VAL A 261 -4.19 12.63 -15.76
N MET A 262 -4.71 11.55 -16.30
CA MET A 262 -4.76 10.23 -15.70
C MET A 262 -4.66 9.21 -16.84
N GLY A 263 -3.75 8.27 -16.76
CA GLY A 263 -3.32 7.46 -17.90
C GLY A 263 -2.32 8.20 -18.81
N PRO A 264 -2.06 7.68 -20.02
CA PRO A 264 -1.19 8.34 -20.97
C PRO A 264 -1.69 9.74 -21.33
N ILE A 265 -0.81 10.74 -21.40
CA ILE A 265 -1.19 12.12 -21.73
C ILE A 265 -1.85 12.23 -23.09
N SER A 266 -1.52 11.33 -24.03
CA SER A 266 -2.15 11.25 -25.35
C SER A 266 -3.68 11.09 -25.28
N ASP A 267 -4.17 10.46 -24.22
CA ASP A 267 -5.59 10.14 -24.05
C ASP A 267 -6.36 11.24 -23.31
N SER A 268 -5.62 12.13 -22.65
CA SER A 268 -6.21 13.23 -21.84
C SER A 268 -6.70 14.43 -22.65
N GLY A 269 -6.14 14.64 -23.84
CA GLY A 269 -6.34 15.87 -24.62
C GLY A 269 -5.63 17.10 -24.03
N VAL A 270 -4.77 16.93 -23.03
CA VAL A 270 -3.96 17.95 -22.35
C VAL A 270 -2.57 18.00 -22.98
N ALA A 271 -1.98 19.18 -23.10
CA ALA A 271 -0.57 19.29 -23.46
C ALA A 271 0.29 19.37 -22.20
N GLU A 272 1.50 18.83 -22.25
CA GLU A 272 2.43 18.86 -21.10
C GLU A 272 2.68 20.29 -20.58
N ASN A 273 2.66 21.29 -21.46
CA ASN A 273 2.79 22.71 -21.09
C ASN A 273 1.57 23.27 -20.32
N ASP A 274 0.47 22.56 -20.24
CA ASP A 274 -0.71 22.94 -19.44
C ASP A 274 -0.53 22.51 -17.97
N LEU A 275 0.43 21.63 -17.69
CA LEU A 275 0.73 21.15 -16.35
C LEU A 275 1.54 22.19 -15.55
N VAL A 276 1.45 22.14 -14.25
CA VAL A 276 2.32 22.89 -13.34
C VAL A 276 3.67 22.18 -13.24
N ILE A 277 4.71 22.78 -13.81
CA ILE A 277 6.06 22.23 -13.75
C ILE A 277 6.89 23.06 -12.76
N PHE A 278 7.18 22.52 -11.58
CA PHE A 278 8.08 23.13 -10.64
C PHE A 278 9.56 23.03 -11.10
N PRO A 279 10.45 23.91 -10.65
CA PRO A 279 11.88 23.75 -10.95
C PRO A 279 12.39 22.34 -10.58
N ASN A 280 13.13 21.73 -11.48
CA ASN A 280 13.66 20.34 -11.38
C ASN A 280 12.58 19.25 -11.36
N SER A 281 11.37 19.53 -11.84
CA SER A 281 10.34 18.51 -12.04
C SER A 281 10.04 18.28 -13.52
N ASN A 282 9.43 17.15 -13.81
CA ASN A 282 8.93 16.81 -15.15
C ASN A 282 7.76 15.84 -15.04
N TYR A 283 6.82 15.98 -15.97
CA TYR A 283 5.78 14.98 -16.21
C TYR A 283 6.38 13.72 -16.83
N LYS A 284 5.81 12.57 -16.50
CA LYS A 284 6.04 11.30 -17.22
C LYS A 284 4.74 10.52 -17.28
N ASP A 285 4.51 9.89 -18.43
CA ASP A 285 3.45 8.90 -18.60
C ASP A 285 3.67 7.69 -17.66
N PRO A 286 2.60 7.01 -17.24
CA PRO A 286 2.71 5.76 -16.50
C PRO A 286 3.47 4.69 -17.30
N ILE A 287 4.12 3.79 -16.58
CA ILE A 287 4.74 2.59 -17.18
C ILE A 287 3.66 1.68 -17.75
N LEU A 288 2.56 1.56 -17.05
CA LEU A 288 1.37 0.83 -17.48
C LEU A 288 0.15 1.46 -16.82
N SER A 289 -0.97 1.51 -17.53
CA SER A 289 -2.27 1.86 -16.93
C SER A 289 -3.32 0.81 -17.27
N PHE A 290 -4.36 0.77 -16.43
CA PHE A 290 -5.54 -0.08 -16.64
C PHE A 290 -6.71 0.82 -16.97
N ILE A 291 -7.37 0.59 -18.12
CA ILE A 291 -8.48 1.45 -18.53
C ILE A 291 -9.62 1.43 -17.50
N ASP A 292 -9.88 0.31 -16.86
CA ASP A 292 -10.83 0.19 -15.77
C ASP A 292 -10.17 0.47 -14.43
N SER A 293 -10.78 1.34 -13.62
CA SER A 293 -10.30 1.65 -12.27
C SER A 293 -10.91 0.65 -11.28
N PHE A 294 -10.11 -0.29 -10.82
CA PHE A 294 -10.51 -1.32 -9.86
C PHE A 294 -9.70 -1.27 -8.53
N GLY A 295 -8.92 -0.23 -8.38
CA GLY A 295 -8.18 0.04 -7.15
C GLY A 295 -6.96 -0.86 -7.02
N ILE A 296 -5.95 -0.65 -7.89
CA ILE A 296 -4.66 -1.30 -7.67
C ILE A 296 -4.05 -0.82 -6.35
N THR A 297 -3.41 -1.75 -5.63
CA THR A 297 -2.92 -1.51 -4.27
C THR A 297 -1.40 -1.61 -4.20
N ASP A 298 -0.87 -2.56 -3.48
CA ASP A 298 0.57 -2.63 -3.27
C ASP A 298 1.36 -3.06 -4.52
N ILE A 299 2.63 -2.68 -4.56
CA ILE A 299 3.63 -3.17 -5.51
C ILE A 299 4.82 -3.70 -4.74
N GLU A 300 5.16 -4.96 -4.96
CA GLU A 300 6.30 -5.66 -4.36
C GLU A 300 7.22 -6.22 -5.43
N PHE A 301 8.52 -6.17 -5.21
CA PHE A 301 9.52 -6.81 -6.07
C PHE A 301 10.01 -8.09 -5.40
N LEU A 302 9.69 -9.25 -5.97
CA LEU A 302 10.02 -10.55 -5.41
C LEU A 302 11.55 -10.77 -5.37
N ASN A 303 12.18 -10.36 -4.27
CA ASN A 303 13.63 -10.48 -4.08
C ASN A 303 14.02 -11.89 -3.60
N SER A 304 13.54 -12.91 -4.30
CA SER A 304 13.79 -14.32 -3.99
C SER A 304 13.61 -15.20 -5.22
N ASP A 305 14.38 -16.26 -5.32
CA ASP A 305 14.27 -17.32 -6.33
C ASP A 305 13.49 -18.56 -5.85
N LYS A 306 12.88 -18.48 -4.65
CA LYS A 306 12.16 -19.60 -4.04
C LYS A 306 10.93 -20.06 -4.83
N LEU A 307 10.26 -19.15 -5.52
CA LEU A 307 9.14 -19.48 -6.37
C LEU A 307 9.57 -19.99 -7.76
N GLY A 308 10.84 -19.81 -8.11
CA GLY A 308 11.43 -20.10 -9.43
C GLY A 308 12.29 -18.93 -9.91
N ALA A 309 13.32 -19.24 -10.66
CA ALA A 309 14.23 -18.20 -11.19
C ALA A 309 13.55 -17.21 -12.15
N GLU A 310 12.47 -17.64 -12.81
CA GLU A 310 11.64 -16.82 -13.70
C GLU A 310 10.82 -15.75 -12.99
N TYR A 311 10.65 -15.87 -11.65
CA TYR A 311 9.92 -14.90 -10.84
C TYR A 311 10.84 -13.94 -10.09
N PHE A 312 12.14 -14.26 -10.04
CA PHE A 312 13.11 -13.46 -9.31
C PHE A 312 13.17 -12.02 -9.80
N ASN A 313 13.03 -11.07 -8.87
CA ASN A 313 13.01 -9.63 -9.14
C ASN A 313 11.88 -9.14 -10.07
N ASN A 314 10.83 -9.92 -10.31
CA ASN A 314 9.63 -9.43 -10.97
C ASN A 314 8.83 -8.52 -10.01
N ALA A 315 8.10 -7.58 -10.60
CA ALA A 315 7.12 -6.78 -9.87
C ALA A 315 5.78 -7.53 -9.76
N LEU A 316 5.18 -7.48 -8.57
CA LEU A 316 3.86 -8.04 -8.28
C LEU A 316 2.96 -6.90 -7.81
N VAL A 317 1.76 -6.79 -8.36
CA VAL A 317 0.78 -5.75 -8.04
C VAL A 317 -0.55 -6.39 -7.69
N GLY A 318 -1.17 -5.92 -6.62
CA GLY A 318 -2.49 -6.38 -6.18
C GLY A 318 -3.61 -5.41 -6.55
N ASP A 319 -4.86 -5.89 -6.54
CA ASP A 319 -6.04 -5.04 -6.58
C ASP A 319 -7.01 -5.32 -5.42
N LEU A 320 -7.80 -4.31 -5.08
CA LEU A 320 -8.78 -4.40 -4.00
C LEU A 320 -10.12 -4.98 -4.49
N ALA A 321 -10.58 -4.60 -5.69
CA ALA A 321 -11.95 -4.89 -6.11
C ALA A 321 -12.17 -6.35 -6.46
N TYR A 322 -11.20 -6.97 -7.12
CA TYR A 322 -11.30 -8.36 -7.60
C TYR A 322 -10.39 -9.32 -6.85
N GLY A 323 -9.41 -8.80 -6.09
CA GLY A 323 -8.41 -9.62 -5.41
C GLY A 323 -7.53 -10.39 -6.41
N ASN A 324 -7.14 -9.72 -7.48
CA ASN A 324 -6.19 -10.25 -8.44
C ASN A 324 -4.78 -9.85 -8.05
N LEU A 325 -3.85 -10.74 -8.38
CA LEU A 325 -2.41 -10.52 -8.28
C LEU A 325 -1.82 -10.55 -9.69
N TYR A 326 -1.20 -9.46 -10.10
CA TYR A 326 -0.58 -9.28 -11.41
C TYR A 326 0.92 -9.42 -11.30
N ARG A 327 1.59 -9.88 -12.39
CA ARG A 327 3.04 -10.04 -12.44
C ARG A 327 3.62 -9.35 -13.67
N PHE A 328 4.72 -8.65 -13.46
CA PHE A 328 5.44 -7.94 -14.49
C PHE A 328 6.94 -8.29 -14.43
N GLU A 329 7.47 -8.74 -15.53
CA GLU A 329 8.90 -8.84 -15.74
C GLU A 329 9.46 -7.47 -16.11
N LEU A 330 10.58 -7.06 -15.50
CA LEU A 330 11.23 -5.80 -15.83
C LEU A 330 12.23 -5.99 -16.97
N ASN A 331 12.42 -4.92 -17.75
CA ASN A 331 13.48 -4.86 -18.77
C ASN A 331 14.88 -4.93 -18.13
N GLU A 332 15.92 -5.07 -18.93
CA GLU A 332 17.31 -5.23 -18.46
C GLU A 332 17.77 -4.05 -17.59
N ASP A 333 17.38 -2.82 -17.95
CA ASP A 333 17.71 -1.58 -17.21
C ASP A 333 16.79 -1.34 -16.00
N ARG A 334 15.75 -2.14 -15.81
CA ARG A 334 14.75 -2.08 -14.73
C ARG A 334 14.05 -0.72 -14.64
N THR A 335 13.80 -0.11 -15.79
CA THR A 335 13.11 1.18 -15.92
C THR A 335 11.71 1.02 -16.50
N ASP A 336 11.36 -0.19 -16.93
CA ASP A 336 10.15 -0.51 -17.69
C ASP A 336 9.77 -1.97 -17.56
N PHE A 337 8.53 -2.31 -17.93
CA PHE A 337 8.08 -3.70 -18.01
C PHE A 337 8.33 -4.28 -19.41
N ASN A 338 8.62 -5.59 -19.49
CA ASN A 338 8.60 -6.37 -20.72
C ASN A 338 7.14 -6.69 -21.07
N LEU A 339 6.53 -5.86 -21.91
CA LEU A 339 5.13 -5.98 -22.33
C LEU A 339 5.06 -6.70 -23.70
N ASP A 340 5.43 -7.98 -23.71
CA ASP A 340 5.51 -8.78 -24.95
C ASP A 340 4.14 -9.33 -25.41
N ALA A 341 3.11 -9.26 -24.54
CA ALA A 341 1.78 -9.73 -24.88
C ALA A 341 1.15 -8.83 -25.97
N PRO A 342 0.45 -9.43 -26.96
CA PRO A 342 -0.25 -8.66 -27.97
C PRO A 342 -1.27 -7.69 -27.33
N GLY A 343 -1.24 -6.43 -27.76
CA GLY A 343 -2.11 -5.36 -27.24
C GLY A 343 -1.40 -4.42 -26.29
N LEU A 344 -0.56 -4.90 -25.39
CA LEU A 344 0.10 -4.10 -24.35
C LEU A 344 1.17 -3.10 -24.82
N ASN A 345 1.39 -2.99 -26.14
CA ASN A 345 2.38 -2.06 -26.71
C ASN A 345 2.01 -0.57 -26.51
N ASP A 346 0.73 -0.26 -26.30
CA ASP A 346 0.25 1.08 -26.01
C ASP A 346 0.28 1.42 -24.51
N ARG A 347 0.68 0.44 -23.66
CA ARG A 347 0.80 0.57 -22.22
C ARG A 347 -0.53 0.76 -21.49
N VAL A 348 -1.63 0.33 -22.11
CA VAL A 348 -2.97 0.36 -21.51
C VAL A 348 -3.54 -1.05 -21.52
N VAL A 349 -3.95 -1.55 -20.37
CA VAL A 349 -4.73 -2.79 -20.26
C VAL A 349 -6.19 -2.43 -20.47
N ASP A 350 -6.74 -2.73 -21.65
CA ASP A 350 -8.08 -2.26 -22.06
C ASP A 350 -9.07 -3.39 -22.38
N ASN A 351 -8.63 -4.64 -22.27
CA ASN A 351 -9.48 -5.82 -22.49
C ASN A 351 -9.06 -7.03 -21.65
N ASP A 352 -9.96 -8.02 -21.58
CA ASP A 352 -9.79 -9.23 -20.77
C ASP A 352 -8.60 -10.10 -21.20
N GLU A 353 -8.21 -10.11 -22.48
CA GLU A 353 -7.09 -10.93 -22.98
C GLU A 353 -5.75 -10.34 -22.50
N GLU A 354 -5.62 -9.03 -22.49
CA GLU A 354 -4.47 -8.32 -21.94
C GLU A 354 -4.37 -8.50 -20.44
N LEU A 355 -5.51 -8.32 -19.72
CA LEU A 355 -5.57 -8.53 -18.29
C LEU A 355 -5.18 -9.97 -17.92
N ASP A 356 -5.68 -10.97 -18.65
CA ASP A 356 -5.34 -12.39 -18.42
C ASP A 356 -3.85 -12.69 -18.66
N SER A 357 -3.21 -11.96 -19.58
CA SER A 357 -1.80 -12.15 -19.91
C SER A 357 -0.83 -11.74 -18.80
N ILE A 358 -1.23 -10.82 -17.94
CA ILE A 358 -0.44 -10.34 -16.78
C ILE A 358 -0.90 -10.93 -15.44
N LEU A 359 -1.98 -11.72 -15.46
CA LEU A 359 -2.54 -12.29 -14.25
C LEU A 359 -1.64 -13.42 -13.69
N PHE A 360 -1.20 -13.28 -12.45
CA PHE A 360 -0.42 -14.28 -11.71
C PHE A 360 -1.32 -15.15 -10.82
N GLY A 361 -2.32 -14.54 -10.16
CA GLY A 361 -3.28 -15.24 -9.31
C GLY A 361 -4.56 -14.44 -9.11
N GLN A 362 -5.60 -15.08 -8.58
CA GLN A 362 -6.91 -14.45 -8.39
C GLN A 362 -7.66 -15.02 -7.18
N GLY A 363 -8.63 -14.27 -6.67
CA GLY A 363 -9.52 -14.71 -5.59
C GLY A 363 -9.02 -14.43 -4.19
N PHE A 364 -8.11 -13.46 -4.02
CA PHE A 364 -7.54 -13.08 -2.72
C PHE A 364 -8.46 -12.19 -1.85
N ALA A 365 -9.72 -11.97 -2.23
CA ALA A 365 -10.72 -11.17 -1.49
C ALA A 365 -10.23 -9.75 -1.11
N GLY A 366 -9.65 -9.04 -2.08
CA GLY A 366 -9.12 -7.68 -1.93
C GLY A 366 -7.72 -7.65 -1.34
N ILE A 367 -6.72 -7.43 -2.19
CA ILE A 367 -5.30 -7.35 -1.76
C ILE A 367 -5.03 -5.95 -1.23
N THR A 368 -4.39 -5.83 -0.06
CA THR A 368 -3.95 -4.55 0.53
C THR A 368 -2.44 -4.44 0.68
N ASP A 369 -1.75 -5.56 0.79
CA ASP A 369 -0.29 -5.56 0.93
C ASP A 369 0.31 -6.87 0.39
N ILE A 370 1.52 -6.79 -0.13
CA ILE A 370 2.29 -7.92 -0.69
C ILE A 370 3.71 -7.81 -0.16
N LYS A 371 4.26 -8.88 0.40
CA LYS A 371 5.64 -8.88 0.91
C LYS A 371 6.38 -10.18 0.57
N THR A 372 7.63 -10.04 0.22
CA THR A 372 8.58 -11.15 0.24
C THR A 372 9.00 -11.41 1.68
N GLY A 373 8.70 -12.58 2.20
CA GLY A 373 9.10 -12.97 3.55
C GLY A 373 10.60 -13.23 3.67
N PRO A 374 11.15 -13.22 4.89
CA PRO A 374 12.56 -13.56 5.13
C PRO A 374 12.94 -14.98 4.71
N ASP A 375 11.97 -15.88 4.58
CA ASP A 375 12.10 -17.25 4.05
C ASP A 375 12.16 -17.28 2.51
N GLY A 376 11.92 -16.14 1.87
CA GLY A 376 11.90 -15.95 0.43
C GLY A 376 10.60 -16.35 -0.25
N LEU A 377 9.56 -16.70 0.50
CA LEU A 377 8.21 -16.94 -0.01
C LEU A 377 7.44 -15.62 -0.15
N LEU A 378 6.36 -15.64 -0.94
CA LEU A 378 5.52 -14.48 -1.16
C LEU A 378 4.31 -14.52 -0.22
N TYR A 379 4.01 -13.39 0.41
CA TYR A 379 2.87 -13.23 1.31
C TYR A 379 1.93 -12.16 0.77
N VAL A 380 0.64 -12.49 0.75
CA VAL A 380 -0.43 -11.61 0.25
C VAL A 380 -1.42 -11.35 1.37
N LEU A 381 -1.63 -10.09 1.72
CA LEU A 381 -2.57 -9.65 2.75
C LEU A 381 -3.93 -9.35 2.12
N SER A 382 -4.95 -10.03 2.60
CA SER A 382 -6.32 -9.95 2.08
C SER A 382 -7.24 -9.24 3.05
N PHE A 383 -7.96 -8.23 2.54
CA PHE A 383 -8.75 -7.29 3.33
C PHE A 383 -10.07 -7.87 3.83
N ASP A 384 -10.88 -8.45 2.91
CA ASP A 384 -12.27 -8.81 3.19
C ASP A 384 -12.38 -10.10 4.01
N ASP A 385 -11.49 -11.05 3.80
CA ASP A 385 -11.47 -12.32 4.54
C ASP A 385 -10.49 -12.33 5.73
N GLY A 386 -9.70 -11.27 5.89
CA GLY A 386 -8.78 -11.10 7.02
C GLY A 386 -7.69 -12.16 7.08
N THR A 387 -7.12 -12.50 5.94
CA THR A 387 -6.18 -13.61 5.77
C THR A 387 -4.83 -13.11 5.26
N ILE A 388 -3.75 -13.65 5.78
CA ILE A 388 -2.44 -13.64 5.10
C ILE A 388 -2.34 -14.96 4.34
N TYR A 389 -2.19 -14.89 3.04
CA TYR A 389 -1.86 -16.04 2.20
C TYR A 389 -0.35 -16.14 1.97
N GLN A 390 0.15 -17.36 1.90
CA GLN A 390 1.53 -17.66 1.54
C GLN A 390 1.55 -18.38 0.20
N ILE A 391 2.44 -17.98 -0.70
CA ILE A 391 2.68 -18.59 -2.01
C ILE A 391 4.08 -19.22 -2.01
N SER A 392 4.15 -20.51 -2.38
CA SER A 392 5.36 -21.33 -2.36
C SER A 392 5.51 -22.18 -3.62
#